data_a43215289d5be8cc7870db50e91d47b7
#
_entry.id   a43215289d5be8cc7870db50e91d47b7
#
_cell.length_a   1.000
_cell.length_b   1.000
_cell.length_c   1.000
_cell.angle_alpha   90.00
_cell.angle_beta   90.00
_cell.angle_gamma   90.00
#
_symmetry.space_group_name_H-M   'P 1'
#
loop_
_entity.id
_entity.type
_entity.pdbx_description
1 polymer ?
#
loop_
_entity_poly.entity_id
_entity_poly.type
_entity_poly.pdbx_seq_one_letter_code
_entity_poly.pdbx_strand_id
1 'polypeptide(L)'
;IFYACSIVASWAGVGSLMNFRTLAINNGAAAAIIWAVFNSLACILFGLFAEYIPTVRRLMQSKVMFYFIGFLTVFQTWTQMSGIYEIFGDTPIGTTGGTLIVYGTCIVFLLLLLKDGMIRNVLSDGFSWVVVYGLLAVVVVAALVYTRGNFVNIDPGLNAAGIQTGLYKGFLLLPGPFTYPYYYSLFSYNDKNSDGTRRGNMKMSFVLAGVMFGIYMVLAALLTWVNFSPLLNTMKAILITIIALSSLSTY
;
A
#
# COMPACT_ATOMS: atom_id res chain seq x y z
N ILE A 1 -2.69 6.52 15.23
CA ILE A 1 -2.20 6.99 13.92
C ILE A 1 -1.03 6.13 13.44
N PHE A 2 0.07 5.95 14.20
CA PHE A 2 1.25 5.19 13.74
C PHE A 2 0.92 3.76 13.29
N TYR A 3 0.11 3.03 14.05
CA TYR A 3 -0.38 1.71 13.63
C TYR A 3 -1.18 1.77 12.32
N ALA A 4 -2.02 2.80 12.15
CA ALA A 4 -2.76 2.95 10.90
C ALA A 4 -1.82 3.20 9.72
N CYS A 5 -0.80 4.04 9.88
CA CYS A 5 0.23 4.26 8.87
C CYS A 5 0.97 2.97 8.49
N SER A 6 1.35 2.16 9.49
CA SER A 6 2.03 0.89 9.22
C SER A 6 1.13 -0.13 8.50
N ILE A 7 -0.17 -0.16 8.84
CA ILE A 7 -1.15 -0.97 8.12
C ILE A 7 -1.28 -0.47 6.67
N VAL A 8 -1.35 0.85 6.45
CA VAL A 8 -1.39 1.41 5.11
C VAL A 8 -0.10 1.11 4.35
N ALA A 9 1.07 1.23 4.99
CA ALA A 9 2.37 0.91 4.38
C ALA A 9 2.41 -0.53 3.83
N SER A 10 1.91 -1.48 4.60
CA SER A 10 1.88 -2.89 4.19
C SER A 10 0.89 -3.19 3.06
N TRP A 11 -0.16 -2.38 2.92
CA TRP A 11 -1.24 -2.62 1.96
C TRP A 11 -1.13 -1.76 0.70
N ALA A 12 -0.69 -0.50 0.84
CA ALA A 12 -0.60 0.50 -0.21
C ALA A 12 0.79 0.51 -0.88
N GLY A 13 1.23 -0.62 -1.35
CA GLY A 13 2.48 -0.71 -2.10
C GLY A 13 2.37 -0.22 -3.55
N VAL A 14 3.51 -0.22 -4.25
CA VAL A 14 3.59 0.10 -5.70
C VAL A 14 2.66 -0.79 -6.51
N GLY A 15 2.51 -2.06 -6.13
CA GLY A 15 1.57 -2.98 -6.76
C GLY A 15 0.12 -2.48 -6.76
N SER A 16 -0.33 -1.81 -5.69
CA SER A 16 -1.66 -1.21 -5.64
C SER A 16 -1.82 -0.06 -6.63
N LEU A 17 -0.79 0.78 -6.77
CA LEU A 17 -0.77 1.88 -7.72
C LEU A 17 -0.78 1.38 -9.17
N MET A 18 0.06 0.39 -9.48
CA MET A 18 0.14 -0.21 -10.82
C MET A 18 -1.15 -0.91 -11.21
N ASN A 19 -1.74 -1.68 -10.29
CA ASN A 19 -3.04 -2.33 -10.51
C ASN A 19 -4.16 -1.30 -10.74
N PHE A 20 -4.19 -0.23 -9.96
CA PHE A 20 -5.16 0.85 -10.16
C PHE A 20 -5.02 1.45 -11.55
N ARG A 21 -3.79 1.82 -11.95
CA ARG A 21 -3.50 2.38 -13.27
C ARG A 21 -3.91 1.43 -14.39
N THR A 22 -3.53 0.17 -14.29
CA THR A 22 -3.86 -0.85 -15.31
C THR A 22 -5.36 -1.05 -15.44
N LEU A 23 -6.10 -1.07 -14.31
CA LEU A 23 -7.55 -1.15 -14.33
C LEU A 23 -8.19 0.10 -14.96
N ALA A 24 -7.70 1.27 -14.61
CA ALA A 24 -8.22 2.53 -15.16
C ALA A 24 -8.03 2.62 -16.67
N ILE A 25 -6.88 2.18 -17.18
CA ILE A 25 -6.57 2.23 -18.62
C ILE A 25 -7.35 1.15 -19.40
N ASN A 26 -7.40 -0.08 -18.88
CA ASN A 26 -7.93 -1.21 -19.63
C ASN A 26 -9.45 -1.41 -19.47
N ASN A 27 -10.02 -0.98 -18.32
CA ASN A 27 -11.42 -1.26 -17.98
C ASN A 27 -12.18 0.02 -17.57
N GLY A 28 -11.53 1.18 -17.64
CA GLY A 28 -12.11 2.48 -17.30
C GLY A 28 -12.03 2.85 -15.83
N ALA A 29 -12.29 4.12 -15.55
CA ALA A 29 -12.17 4.71 -14.22
C ALA A 29 -13.09 4.04 -13.19
N ALA A 30 -14.31 3.65 -13.58
CA ALA A 30 -15.26 2.98 -12.68
C ALA A 30 -14.71 1.68 -12.12
N ALA A 31 -14.07 0.84 -12.94
CA ALA A 31 -13.45 -0.42 -12.49
C ALA A 31 -12.36 -0.17 -11.43
N ALA A 32 -11.50 0.83 -11.65
CA ALA A 32 -10.43 1.18 -10.75
C ALA A 32 -10.96 1.75 -9.41
N ILE A 33 -11.97 2.62 -9.46
CA ILE A 33 -12.59 3.22 -8.27
C ILE A 33 -13.28 2.14 -7.44
N ILE A 34 -14.08 1.26 -8.06
CA ILE A 34 -14.73 0.15 -7.37
C ILE A 34 -13.68 -0.74 -6.68
N TRP A 35 -12.63 -1.12 -7.39
CA TRP A 35 -11.52 -1.89 -6.84
C TRP A 35 -10.86 -1.19 -5.64
N ALA A 36 -10.63 0.13 -5.70
CA ALA A 36 -10.05 0.91 -4.61
C ALA A 36 -10.96 0.95 -3.38
N VAL A 37 -12.29 1.10 -3.57
CA VAL A 37 -13.27 1.06 -2.50
C VAL A 37 -13.25 -0.29 -1.78
N PHE A 38 -13.21 -1.40 -2.52
CA PHE A 38 -13.13 -2.74 -1.92
C PHE A 38 -11.81 -2.96 -1.17
N ASN A 39 -10.71 -2.40 -1.65
CA ASN A 39 -9.43 -2.42 -0.95
C ASN A 39 -9.51 -1.70 0.42
N SER A 40 -10.11 -0.51 0.44
CA SER A 40 -10.34 0.23 1.69
C SER A 40 -11.26 -0.54 2.63
N LEU A 41 -12.35 -1.10 2.10
CA LEU A 41 -13.30 -1.92 2.86
C LEU A 41 -12.63 -3.17 3.43
N ALA A 42 -11.72 -3.81 2.73
CA ALA A 42 -11.02 -4.99 3.20
C ALA A 42 -10.28 -4.73 4.52
N CYS A 43 -9.55 -3.62 4.62
CA CYS A 43 -8.89 -3.21 5.86
C CYS A 43 -9.90 -2.89 6.99
N ILE A 44 -10.98 -2.18 6.66
CA ILE A 44 -12.02 -1.82 7.63
C ILE A 44 -12.70 -3.08 8.18
N LEU A 45 -13.11 -3.99 7.30
CA LEU A 45 -13.77 -5.23 7.67
C LEU A 45 -12.86 -6.12 8.52
N PHE A 46 -11.57 -6.21 8.15
CA PHE A 46 -10.60 -6.91 8.98
C PHE A 46 -10.54 -6.32 10.40
N GLY A 47 -10.42 -5.01 10.54
CA GLY A 47 -10.38 -4.35 11.84
C GLY A 47 -11.61 -4.59 12.70
N LEU A 48 -12.81 -4.64 12.06
CA LEU A 48 -14.07 -4.86 12.77
C LEU A 48 -14.29 -6.32 13.14
N PHE A 49 -13.88 -7.27 12.30
CA PHE A 49 -14.26 -8.68 12.43
C PHE A 49 -13.14 -9.64 12.82
N ALA A 50 -11.87 -9.24 12.74
CA ALA A 50 -10.73 -10.13 12.99
C ALA A 50 -10.79 -10.84 14.36
N GLU A 51 -11.24 -10.14 15.40
CA GLU A 51 -11.35 -10.71 16.75
C GLU A 51 -12.44 -11.80 16.85
N TYR A 52 -13.45 -11.76 15.98
CA TYR A 52 -14.59 -12.70 15.99
C TYR A 52 -14.32 -14.00 15.20
N ILE A 53 -13.14 -14.12 14.53
CA ILE A 53 -12.80 -15.28 13.71
C ILE A 53 -11.60 -16.04 14.31
N PRO A 54 -11.75 -16.70 15.47
CA PRO A 54 -10.65 -17.39 16.14
C PRO A 54 -10.08 -18.55 15.30
N THR A 55 -10.88 -19.14 14.43
CA THR A 55 -10.45 -20.22 13.53
C THR A 55 -9.40 -19.73 12.52
N VAL A 56 -9.59 -18.54 11.96
CA VAL A 56 -8.62 -17.93 11.04
C VAL A 56 -7.31 -17.65 11.76
N ARG A 57 -7.37 -17.12 12.99
CA ARG A 57 -6.18 -16.88 13.83
C ARG A 57 -5.41 -18.17 14.10
N ARG A 58 -6.11 -19.28 14.45
CA ARG A 58 -5.47 -20.59 14.68
C ARG A 58 -4.80 -21.14 13.41
N LEU A 59 -5.48 -21.01 12.27
CA LEU A 59 -4.94 -21.43 10.98
C LEU A 59 -3.66 -20.69 10.64
N MET A 60 -3.65 -19.35 10.83
CA MET A 60 -2.48 -18.50 10.59
C MET A 60 -1.29 -18.81 11.51
N GLN A 61 -1.52 -19.39 12.69
CA GLN A 61 -0.47 -19.84 13.60
C GLN A 61 0.08 -21.22 13.24
N SER A 62 -0.49 -21.92 12.26
CA SER A 62 -0.01 -23.22 11.81
C SER A 62 1.33 -23.10 11.08
N LYS A 63 2.23 -24.09 11.27
CA LYS A 63 3.53 -24.11 10.59
C LYS A 63 3.41 -24.12 9.07
N VAL A 64 2.40 -24.81 8.53
CA VAL A 64 2.16 -24.87 7.08
C VAL A 64 1.82 -23.47 6.54
N MET A 65 0.93 -22.75 7.23
CA MET A 65 0.57 -21.38 6.84
C MET A 65 1.75 -20.43 6.98
N PHE A 66 2.58 -20.60 8.01
CA PHE A 66 3.80 -19.81 8.18
C PHE A 66 4.72 -19.90 6.95
N TYR A 67 5.00 -21.11 6.46
CA TYR A 67 5.82 -21.29 5.25
C TYR A 67 5.13 -20.74 3.99
N PHE A 68 3.83 -20.99 3.85
CA PHE A 68 3.06 -20.48 2.71
C PHE A 68 3.07 -18.96 2.65
N ILE A 69 2.91 -18.32 3.79
CA ILE A 69 2.92 -16.87 3.90
C ILE A 69 4.33 -16.32 3.67
N GLY A 70 5.38 -16.99 4.19
CA GLY A 70 6.75 -16.64 3.86
C GLY A 70 7.00 -16.63 2.36
N PHE A 71 6.48 -17.63 1.65
CA PHE A 71 6.54 -17.67 0.18
C PHE A 71 5.80 -16.47 -0.47
N LEU A 72 4.58 -16.19 -0.02
CA LEU A 72 3.82 -15.02 -0.51
C LEU A 72 4.54 -13.70 -0.24
N THR A 73 5.17 -13.57 0.92
CA THR A 73 5.96 -12.38 1.29
C THR A 73 7.13 -12.17 0.32
N VAL A 74 7.86 -13.23 -0.03
CA VAL A 74 8.93 -13.15 -1.04
C VAL A 74 8.38 -12.67 -2.38
N PHE A 75 7.23 -13.20 -2.80
CA PHE A 75 6.59 -12.78 -4.05
C PHE A 75 6.14 -11.31 -4.01
N GLN A 76 5.58 -10.86 -2.90
CA GLN A 76 5.18 -9.47 -2.71
C GLN A 76 6.40 -8.52 -2.71
N THR A 77 7.48 -8.90 -2.03
CA THR A 77 8.76 -8.17 -2.05
C THR A 77 9.27 -8.03 -3.49
N TRP A 78 9.27 -9.13 -4.24
CA TRP A 78 9.63 -9.13 -5.66
C TRP A 78 8.79 -8.13 -6.48
N THR A 79 7.48 -8.11 -6.26
CA THR A 79 6.57 -7.18 -6.97
C THR A 79 6.89 -5.72 -6.66
N GLN A 80 7.21 -5.39 -5.42
CA GLN A 80 7.62 -4.04 -5.04
C GLN A 80 8.95 -3.64 -5.69
N MET A 81 9.93 -4.56 -5.67
CA MET A 81 11.24 -4.34 -6.30
C MET A 81 11.13 -4.15 -7.81
N SER A 82 10.33 -4.97 -8.49
CA SER A 82 10.08 -4.85 -9.92
C SER A 82 9.44 -3.51 -10.29
N GLY A 83 8.48 -3.05 -9.47
CA GLY A 83 7.84 -1.76 -9.67
C GLY A 83 8.83 -0.58 -9.57
N ILE A 84 9.76 -0.61 -8.61
CA ILE A 84 10.82 0.41 -8.50
C ILE A 84 11.72 0.35 -9.74
N TYR A 85 12.12 -0.85 -10.14
CA TYR A 85 12.97 -1.07 -11.30
C TYR A 85 12.37 -0.47 -12.59
N GLU A 86 11.11 -0.74 -12.86
CA GLU A 86 10.39 -0.18 -14.03
C GLU A 86 10.34 1.35 -13.99
N ILE A 87 10.08 1.94 -12.81
CA ILE A 87 9.96 3.39 -12.67
C ILE A 87 11.29 4.10 -12.95
N PHE A 88 12.40 3.53 -12.49
CA PHE A 88 13.71 4.12 -12.72
C PHE A 88 14.24 3.92 -14.14
N GLY A 89 13.70 2.94 -14.89
CA GLY A 89 14.06 2.71 -16.29
C GLY A 89 13.91 3.96 -17.16
N ASP A 90 12.88 4.74 -16.91
CA ASP A 90 12.54 5.97 -17.65
C ASP A 90 13.19 7.24 -17.07
N THR A 91 14.07 7.11 -16.07
CA THR A 91 14.74 8.25 -15.43
C THR A 91 16.22 8.32 -15.81
N PRO A 92 16.88 9.48 -15.63
CA PRO A 92 18.32 9.62 -15.88
C PRO A 92 19.20 8.69 -15.02
N ILE A 93 18.68 8.19 -13.89
CA ILE A 93 19.38 7.26 -12.99
C ILE A 93 19.42 5.85 -13.59
N GLY A 94 18.46 5.53 -14.45
CA GLY A 94 18.35 4.25 -15.14
C GLY A 94 18.09 3.05 -14.22
N THR A 95 17.99 1.89 -14.82
CA THR A 95 17.72 0.63 -14.12
C THR A 95 18.82 0.24 -13.13
N THR A 96 20.07 0.53 -13.45
CA THR A 96 21.21 0.23 -12.57
C THR A 96 21.15 1.04 -11.27
N GLY A 97 20.87 2.34 -11.37
CA GLY A 97 20.72 3.19 -10.20
C GLY A 97 19.51 2.79 -9.36
N GLY A 98 18.38 2.46 -9.98
CA GLY A 98 17.19 1.93 -9.32
C GLY A 98 17.49 0.65 -8.55
N THR A 99 18.23 -0.28 -9.15
CA THR A 99 18.67 -1.52 -8.51
C THR A 99 19.53 -1.26 -7.27
N LEU A 100 20.50 -0.36 -7.36
CA LEU A 100 21.37 -0.01 -6.23
C LEU A 100 20.56 0.63 -5.08
N ILE A 101 19.60 1.50 -5.39
CA ILE A 101 18.71 2.10 -4.39
C ILE A 101 17.89 1.03 -3.68
N VAL A 102 17.28 0.10 -4.41
CA VAL A 102 16.48 -0.98 -3.85
C VAL A 102 17.32 -1.86 -2.93
N TYR A 103 18.43 -2.41 -3.41
CA TYR A 103 19.27 -3.28 -2.59
C TYR A 103 19.87 -2.56 -1.39
N GLY A 104 20.37 -1.34 -1.57
CA GLY A 104 20.93 -0.54 -0.48
C GLY A 104 19.91 -0.28 0.60
N THR A 105 18.67 0.03 0.22
CA THR A 105 17.59 0.28 1.18
C THR A 105 17.13 -0.99 1.88
N CYS A 106 17.01 -2.12 1.16
CA CYS A 106 16.70 -3.42 1.77
C CYS A 106 17.74 -3.80 2.85
N ILE A 107 19.03 -3.57 2.57
CA ILE A 107 20.10 -3.84 3.55
C ILE A 107 19.95 -2.93 4.78
N VAL A 108 19.70 -1.63 4.58
CA VAL A 108 19.51 -0.68 5.68
C VAL A 108 18.30 -1.07 6.53
N PHE A 109 17.16 -1.40 5.92
CA PHE A 109 15.98 -1.86 6.66
C PHE A 109 16.23 -3.15 7.40
N LEU A 110 16.89 -4.13 6.78
CA LEU A 110 17.25 -5.37 7.44
C LEU A 110 18.07 -5.11 8.72
N LEU A 111 19.10 -4.24 8.63
CA LEU A 111 19.94 -3.88 9.77
C LEU A 111 19.15 -3.14 10.87
N LEU A 112 18.21 -2.28 10.50
CA LEU A 112 17.36 -1.57 11.45
C LEU A 112 16.38 -2.50 12.16
N LEU A 113 15.83 -3.51 11.47
CA LEU A 113 14.87 -4.47 12.02
C LEU A 113 15.52 -5.47 12.99
N LEU A 114 16.82 -5.76 12.85
CA LEU A 114 17.54 -6.70 13.70
C LEU A 114 17.54 -6.31 15.20
N LYS A 115 17.36 -5.04 15.53
CA LYS A 115 17.56 -4.56 16.90
C LYS A 115 16.27 -4.36 17.73
N ASP A 116 15.19 -3.87 17.16
CA ASP A 116 13.95 -3.54 17.90
C ASP A 116 12.66 -3.86 17.14
N GLY A 117 12.76 -4.68 16.11
CA GLY A 117 11.66 -5.32 15.39
C GLY A 117 10.46 -4.40 15.08
N MET A 118 9.32 -4.79 15.62
CA MET A 118 8.02 -4.24 15.24
C MET A 118 7.82 -2.77 15.63
N ILE A 119 8.36 -2.31 16.78
CA ILE A 119 8.16 -0.90 17.20
C ILE A 119 8.83 0.06 16.23
N ARG A 120 10.06 -0.23 15.85
CA ARG A 120 10.79 0.60 14.89
C ARG A 120 10.12 0.59 13.53
N ASN A 121 9.62 -0.56 13.10
CA ASN A 121 8.88 -0.66 11.86
C ASN A 121 7.65 0.24 11.87
N VAL A 122 6.81 0.13 12.90
CA VAL A 122 5.60 0.98 13.04
C VAL A 122 5.93 2.47 13.09
N LEU A 123 7.01 2.86 13.77
CA LEU A 123 7.44 4.27 13.82
C LEU A 123 8.01 4.75 12.49
N SER A 124 8.83 3.92 11.83
CA SER A 124 9.40 4.20 10.51
C SER A 124 8.30 4.38 9.47
N ASP A 125 7.33 3.47 9.45
CA ASP A 125 6.17 3.53 8.56
C ASP A 125 5.34 4.79 8.83
N GLY A 126 5.11 5.09 10.12
CA GLY A 126 4.39 6.29 10.51
C GLY A 126 5.01 7.55 9.96
N PHE A 127 6.34 7.69 10.10
CA PHE A 127 7.06 8.84 9.56
C PHE A 127 7.05 8.84 8.02
N SER A 128 7.34 7.71 7.39
CA SER A 128 7.36 7.57 5.93
C SER A 128 6.01 7.95 5.31
N TRP A 129 4.89 7.54 5.92
CA TRP A 129 3.57 7.83 5.39
C TRP A 129 3.13 9.29 5.60
N VAL A 130 3.58 9.97 6.62
CA VAL A 130 3.42 11.42 6.73
C VAL A 130 4.13 12.12 5.57
N VAL A 131 5.36 11.69 5.25
CA VAL A 131 6.12 12.21 4.10
C VAL A 131 5.43 11.87 2.78
N VAL A 132 4.96 10.62 2.62
CA VAL A 132 4.24 10.17 1.40
C VAL A 132 3.00 11.02 1.15
N TYR A 133 2.15 11.24 2.16
CA TYR A 133 0.95 12.06 1.98
C TYR A 133 1.30 13.52 1.68
N GLY A 134 2.29 14.08 2.36
CA GLY A 134 2.77 15.45 2.11
C GLY A 134 3.27 15.61 0.66
N LEU A 135 4.16 14.72 0.22
CA LEU A 135 4.68 14.73 -1.14
C LEU A 135 3.60 14.46 -2.18
N LEU A 136 2.71 13.51 -1.93
CA LEU A 136 1.60 13.18 -2.82
C LEU A 136 0.68 14.38 -3.02
N ALA A 137 0.33 15.08 -1.94
CA ALA A 137 -0.47 16.30 -2.02
C ALA A 137 0.25 17.39 -2.82
N VAL A 138 1.54 17.62 -2.58
CA VAL A 138 2.35 18.59 -3.32
C VAL A 138 2.38 18.25 -4.82
N VAL A 139 2.66 16.98 -5.16
CA VAL A 139 2.73 16.55 -6.56
C VAL A 139 1.37 16.66 -7.25
N VAL A 140 0.28 16.32 -6.57
CA VAL A 140 -1.09 16.47 -7.11
C VAL A 140 -1.41 17.94 -7.35
N VAL A 141 -1.14 18.82 -6.38
CA VAL A 141 -1.39 20.27 -6.54
C VAL A 141 -0.53 20.83 -7.67
N ALA A 142 0.75 20.50 -7.72
CA ALA A 142 1.65 20.93 -8.80
C ALA A 142 1.15 20.43 -10.17
N ALA A 143 0.68 19.19 -10.25
CA ALA A 143 0.12 18.62 -11.46
C ALA A 143 -1.16 19.34 -11.90
N LEU A 144 -2.08 19.62 -10.98
CA LEU A 144 -3.32 20.36 -11.26
C LEU A 144 -3.05 21.78 -11.76
N VAL A 145 -2.09 22.48 -11.14
CA VAL A 145 -1.68 23.83 -11.55
C VAL A 145 -1.03 23.81 -12.94
N TYR A 146 -0.08 22.86 -13.14
CA TYR A 146 0.64 22.73 -14.41
C TYR A 146 -0.28 22.40 -15.58
N THR A 147 -1.22 21.50 -15.41
CA THR A 147 -2.14 21.07 -16.46
C THR A 147 -3.35 21.99 -16.61
N ARG A 148 -3.51 22.98 -15.72
CA ARG A 148 -4.71 23.84 -15.64
C ARG A 148 -6.01 23.02 -15.57
N GLY A 149 -5.95 21.84 -14.90
CA GLY A 149 -7.09 20.94 -14.80
C GLY A 149 -7.37 20.10 -16.05
N ASN A 150 -6.50 20.13 -17.07
CA ASN A 150 -6.63 19.25 -18.22
C ASN A 150 -6.11 17.84 -17.87
N PHE A 151 -7.03 16.90 -17.74
CA PHE A 151 -6.72 15.51 -17.51
C PHE A 151 -6.61 14.72 -18.82
N VAL A 152 -5.85 13.63 -18.78
CA VAL A 152 -5.86 12.65 -19.87
C VAL A 152 -7.27 12.11 -20.02
N ASN A 153 -7.74 12.00 -21.26
CA ASN A 153 -9.08 11.49 -21.53
C ASN A 153 -9.11 9.99 -21.20
N ILE A 154 -9.64 9.66 -20.02
CA ILE A 154 -9.81 8.27 -19.57
C ILE A 154 -11.28 7.91 -19.77
N ASP A 155 -11.51 6.74 -20.35
CA ASP A 155 -12.85 6.17 -20.44
C ASP A 155 -13.45 6.10 -19.00
N PRO A 156 -14.61 6.72 -18.75
CA PRO A 156 -15.30 6.56 -17.48
C PRO A 156 -15.58 5.10 -17.11
N GLY A 157 -15.68 4.21 -18.11
CA GLY A 157 -15.93 2.78 -17.89
C GLY A 157 -17.26 2.48 -17.22
N LEU A 158 -18.25 3.36 -17.38
CA LEU A 158 -19.62 3.23 -16.83
C LEU A 158 -20.45 2.23 -17.66
N ASN A 159 -19.80 1.18 -18.18
CA ASN A 159 -20.44 0.07 -18.87
C ASN A 159 -20.46 -1.18 -17.97
N ALA A 160 -21.32 -2.14 -18.31
CA ALA A 160 -21.48 -3.35 -17.51
C ALA A 160 -20.15 -4.13 -17.33
N ALA A 161 -19.31 -4.16 -18.36
CA ALA A 161 -18.04 -4.89 -18.33
C ALA A 161 -17.03 -4.26 -17.37
N GLY A 162 -16.89 -2.93 -17.38
CA GLY A 162 -16.02 -2.20 -16.44
C GLY A 162 -16.47 -2.37 -15.00
N ILE A 163 -17.76 -2.19 -14.72
CA ILE A 163 -18.34 -2.38 -13.38
C ILE A 163 -18.15 -3.82 -12.90
N GLN A 164 -18.46 -4.81 -13.75
CA GLN A 164 -18.31 -6.23 -13.40
C GLN A 164 -16.85 -6.59 -13.11
N THR A 165 -15.90 -6.07 -13.89
CA THR A 165 -14.46 -6.29 -13.65
C THR A 165 -14.02 -5.67 -12.32
N GLY A 166 -14.46 -4.44 -12.03
CA GLY A 166 -14.17 -3.77 -10.76
C GLY A 166 -14.71 -4.52 -9.56
N LEU A 167 -15.97 -4.97 -9.63
CA LEU A 167 -16.60 -5.78 -8.58
C LEU A 167 -15.87 -7.11 -8.39
N TYR A 168 -15.62 -7.86 -9.47
CA TYR A 168 -14.95 -9.15 -9.39
C TYR A 168 -13.57 -9.03 -8.73
N LYS A 169 -12.73 -8.14 -9.25
CA LYS A 169 -11.39 -7.92 -8.69
C LYS A 169 -11.44 -7.34 -7.27
N GLY A 170 -12.41 -6.51 -6.98
CA GLY A 170 -12.63 -5.95 -5.65
C GLY A 170 -13.02 -7.02 -4.62
N PHE A 171 -13.97 -7.88 -4.94
CA PHE A 171 -14.37 -8.98 -4.05
C PHE A 171 -13.22 -9.93 -3.72
N LEU A 172 -12.32 -10.20 -4.67
CA LEU A 172 -11.14 -11.03 -4.43
C LEU A 172 -10.18 -10.46 -3.39
N LEU A 173 -10.23 -9.16 -3.12
CA LEU A 173 -9.37 -8.51 -2.13
C LEU A 173 -9.90 -8.58 -0.70
N LEU A 174 -11.21 -8.76 -0.52
CA LEU A 174 -11.82 -8.75 0.82
C LEU A 174 -11.19 -9.76 1.80
N PRO A 175 -10.85 -11.00 1.42
CA PRO A 175 -10.17 -11.93 2.30
C PRO A 175 -8.68 -11.62 2.51
N GLY A 176 -8.08 -10.75 1.70
CA GLY A 176 -6.63 -10.47 1.74
C GLY A 176 -6.09 -10.16 3.14
N PRO A 177 -6.63 -9.18 3.87
CA PRO A 177 -6.16 -8.86 5.21
C PRO A 177 -6.28 -10.02 6.21
N PHE A 178 -7.26 -10.91 6.03
CA PHE A 178 -7.44 -12.09 6.89
C PHE A 178 -6.37 -13.16 6.67
N THR A 179 -5.67 -13.11 5.55
CA THR A 179 -4.58 -14.03 5.23
C THR A 179 -3.20 -13.43 5.51
N TYR A 180 -3.14 -12.21 6.06
CA TYR A 180 -1.90 -11.47 6.24
C TYR A 180 -1.39 -11.52 7.70
N PRO A 181 -0.32 -12.29 8.01
CA PRO A 181 0.12 -12.53 9.39
C PRO A 181 0.56 -11.30 10.13
N TYR A 182 1.13 -10.33 9.43
CA TYR A 182 1.55 -9.07 10.01
C TYR A 182 0.42 -8.40 10.79
N TYR A 183 -0.81 -8.46 10.28
CA TYR A 183 -1.96 -7.87 10.96
C TYR A 183 -2.32 -8.58 12.26
N TYR A 184 -2.21 -9.90 12.28
CA TYR A 184 -2.41 -10.67 13.51
C TYR A 184 -1.30 -10.41 14.54
N SER A 185 -0.06 -10.25 14.07
CA SER A 185 1.05 -9.89 14.96
C SER A 185 0.88 -8.50 15.56
N LEU A 186 0.35 -7.52 14.82
CA LEU A 186 -0.02 -6.21 15.34
C LEU A 186 -1.07 -6.32 16.45
N PHE A 187 -2.12 -7.11 16.27
CA PHE A 187 -3.11 -7.35 17.33
C PHE A 187 -2.47 -7.98 18.57
N SER A 188 -1.68 -9.02 18.40
CA SER A 188 -1.00 -9.71 19.52
C SER A 188 -0.03 -8.80 20.26
N TYR A 189 0.69 -7.95 19.55
CA TYR A 189 1.62 -7.00 20.12
C TYR A 189 0.92 -5.90 20.94
N ASN A 190 -0.28 -5.52 20.53
CA ASN A 190 -1.04 -4.45 21.17
C ASN A 190 -1.82 -4.92 22.41
N ASP A 191 -1.92 -6.25 22.64
CA ASP A 191 -2.85 -6.78 23.64
C ASP A 191 -2.45 -6.43 25.09
N LYS A 192 -1.17 -6.18 25.42
CA LYS A 192 -0.80 -5.84 26.80
C LYS A 192 0.47 -4.98 26.91
N ASN A 193 0.37 -3.87 27.63
CA ASN A 193 1.50 -3.27 28.30
C ASN A 193 1.89 -4.13 29.52
N SER A 194 3.10 -3.93 30.07
CA SER A 194 3.55 -4.53 31.32
C SER A 194 2.63 -4.23 32.52
N ASP A 195 1.83 -3.18 32.44
CA ASP A 195 0.83 -2.77 33.43
C ASP A 195 -0.59 -3.28 33.15
N GLY A 196 -0.78 -4.11 32.11
CA GLY A 196 -2.08 -4.66 31.71
C GLY A 196 -2.98 -3.72 30.89
N THR A 197 -2.55 -2.48 30.62
CA THR A 197 -3.31 -1.55 29.78
C THR A 197 -3.11 -1.84 28.29
N ARG A 198 -4.14 -1.63 27.47
CA ARG A 198 -4.02 -1.75 26.02
C ARG A 198 -3.25 -0.57 25.44
N ARG A 199 -2.25 -0.84 24.62
CA ARG A 199 -1.42 0.20 23.95
C ARG A 199 -2.18 1.06 22.94
N GLY A 200 -3.38 0.65 22.52
CA GLY A 200 -4.22 1.41 21.60
C GLY A 200 -5.44 0.64 21.13
N ASN A 201 -6.28 1.29 20.36
CA ASN A 201 -7.45 0.67 19.75
C ASN A 201 -7.12 0.16 18.34
N MET A 202 -6.76 -1.11 18.22
CA MET A 202 -6.39 -1.71 16.94
C MET A 202 -7.54 -1.71 15.92
N LYS A 203 -8.79 -1.92 16.37
CA LYS A 203 -9.96 -1.82 15.48
C LYS A 203 -10.02 -0.46 14.82
N MET A 204 -9.87 0.59 15.62
CA MET A 204 -9.88 1.96 15.10
C MET A 204 -8.66 2.25 14.20
N SER A 205 -7.51 1.63 14.49
CA SER A 205 -6.32 1.75 13.62
C SER A 205 -6.56 1.15 12.24
N PHE A 206 -7.23 0.00 12.14
CA PHE A 206 -7.59 -0.60 10.86
C PHE A 206 -8.67 0.19 10.12
N VAL A 207 -9.67 0.71 10.82
CA VAL A 207 -10.69 1.59 10.22
C VAL A 207 -10.02 2.84 9.64
N LEU A 208 -9.15 3.48 10.43
CA LEU A 208 -8.40 4.64 9.98
C LEU A 208 -7.48 4.30 8.81
N ALA A 209 -6.80 3.15 8.83
CA ALA A 209 -5.97 2.70 7.74
C ALA A 209 -6.77 2.51 6.44
N GLY A 210 -7.97 1.93 6.51
CA GLY A 210 -8.85 1.80 5.35
C GLY A 210 -9.24 3.17 4.76
N VAL A 211 -9.57 4.14 5.62
CA VAL A 211 -9.87 5.52 5.18
C VAL A 211 -8.64 6.17 4.55
N MET A 212 -7.49 6.07 5.20
CA MET A 212 -6.21 6.58 4.68
C MET A 212 -5.89 5.94 3.33
N PHE A 213 -6.05 4.62 3.20
CA PHE A 213 -5.85 3.94 1.92
C PHE A 213 -6.79 4.49 0.84
N GLY A 214 -8.05 4.73 1.16
CA GLY A 214 -9.00 5.35 0.24
C GLY A 214 -8.53 6.73 -0.24
N ILE A 215 -8.07 7.59 0.66
CA ILE A 215 -7.49 8.90 0.32
C ILE A 215 -6.26 8.74 -0.58
N TYR A 216 -5.36 7.82 -0.23
CA TYR A 216 -4.18 7.50 -1.05
C TYR A 216 -4.59 7.12 -2.48
N MET A 217 -5.59 6.26 -2.64
CA MET A 217 -6.05 5.81 -3.96
C MET A 217 -6.69 6.95 -4.77
N VAL A 218 -7.43 7.85 -4.14
CA VAL A 218 -7.99 9.04 -4.81
C VAL A 218 -6.87 9.96 -5.31
N LEU A 219 -5.87 10.24 -4.47
CA LEU A 219 -4.72 11.05 -4.87
C LEU A 219 -3.89 10.36 -5.97
N ALA A 220 -3.70 9.05 -5.86
CA ALA A 220 -3.03 8.24 -6.88
C ALA A 220 -3.79 8.23 -8.22
N ALA A 221 -5.13 8.22 -8.17
CA ALA A 221 -5.98 8.35 -9.34
C ALA A 221 -5.73 9.67 -10.07
N LEU A 222 -5.72 10.77 -9.34
CA LEU A 222 -5.43 12.08 -9.91
C LEU A 222 -4.06 12.12 -10.59
N LEU A 223 -3.05 11.50 -9.98
CA LEU A 223 -1.72 11.38 -10.60
C LEU A 223 -1.72 10.53 -11.88
N THR A 224 -2.56 9.51 -11.94
CA THR A 224 -2.65 8.63 -13.11
C THR A 224 -3.26 9.34 -14.32
N TRP A 225 -4.14 10.31 -14.07
CA TRP A 225 -4.92 11.02 -15.09
C TRP A 225 -4.30 12.32 -15.56
N VAL A 226 -3.10 12.65 -15.13
CA VAL A 226 -2.40 13.87 -15.49
C VAL A 226 -1.20 13.56 -16.39
N ASN A 227 -1.03 14.35 -17.46
CA ASN A 227 0.19 14.34 -18.26
C ASN A 227 1.29 15.11 -17.54
N PHE A 228 2.42 14.44 -17.30
CA PHE A 228 3.53 15.00 -16.55
C PHE A 228 4.60 15.62 -17.45
N SER A 229 5.14 16.76 -17.03
CA SER A 229 6.41 17.26 -17.52
C SER A 229 7.57 16.40 -17.01
N PRO A 230 8.77 16.45 -17.63
CA PRO A 230 9.94 15.70 -17.16
C PRO A 230 10.27 15.92 -15.67
N LEU A 231 10.10 17.14 -15.17
CA LEU A 231 10.32 17.48 -13.76
C LEU A 231 9.31 16.75 -12.84
N LEU A 232 8.03 16.79 -13.20
CA LEU A 232 6.97 16.10 -12.45
C LEU A 232 7.12 14.57 -12.51
N ASN A 233 7.64 14.03 -13.62
CA ASN A 233 7.98 12.60 -13.70
C ASN A 233 9.07 12.22 -12.69
N THR A 234 10.08 13.05 -12.50
CA THR A 234 11.11 12.81 -11.48
C THR A 234 10.52 12.84 -10.06
N MET A 235 9.69 13.84 -9.76
CA MET A 235 9.01 13.90 -8.45
C MET A 235 8.10 12.70 -8.21
N LYS A 236 7.38 12.25 -9.24
CA LYS A 236 6.57 11.04 -9.20
C LYS A 236 7.43 9.79 -8.93
N ALA A 237 8.58 9.65 -9.59
CA ALA A 237 9.50 8.53 -9.37
C ALA A 237 10.02 8.51 -7.92
N ILE A 238 10.40 9.65 -7.37
CA ILE A 238 10.83 9.77 -5.97
C ILE A 238 9.70 9.34 -5.03
N LEU A 239 8.49 9.85 -5.24
CA LEU A 239 7.32 9.51 -4.43
C LEU A 239 7.03 8.00 -4.44
N ILE A 240 7.00 7.39 -5.63
CA ILE A 240 6.75 5.95 -5.78
C ILE A 240 7.86 5.14 -5.12
N THR A 241 9.09 5.60 -5.18
CA THR A 241 10.22 4.97 -4.49
C THR A 241 10.00 4.98 -2.97
N ILE A 242 9.61 6.11 -2.39
CA ILE A 242 9.34 6.19 -0.94
C ILE A 242 8.20 5.26 -0.55
N ILE A 243 7.13 5.19 -1.35
CA ILE A 243 6.01 4.26 -1.12
C ILE A 243 6.50 2.81 -1.14
N ALA A 244 7.30 2.43 -2.15
CA ALA A 244 7.82 1.08 -2.27
C ALA A 244 8.73 0.70 -1.11
N LEU A 245 9.60 1.62 -0.69
CA LEU A 245 10.52 1.40 0.43
C LEU A 245 9.77 1.25 1.76
N SER A 246 8.76 2.09 1.99
CA SER A 246 7.90 1.95 3.17
C SER A 246 7.11 0.64 3.16
N SER A 247 6.64 0.19 2.00
CA SER A 247 5.97 -1.10 1.87
C SER A 247 6.94 -2.28 2.09
N LEU A 248 8.17 -2.20 1.58
CA LEU A 248 9.20 -3.23 1.79
C LEU A 248 9.57 -3.42 3.26
N SER A 249 9.48 -2.38 4.09
CA SER A 249 9.79 -2.47 5.51
C SER A 249 8.84 -3.38 6.29
N THR A 250 7.65 -3.67 5.73
CA THR A 250 6.61 -4.51 6.37
C THR A 250 6.68 -5.98 5.97
N TYR A 251 7.49 -6.34 4.97
CA TYR A 251 7.67 -7.71 4.47
C TYR A 251 8.98 -8.32 4.98
#